data_97362f68b55d527bff08f310e8b7b47a
#
_entry.id   97362f68b55d527bff08f310e8b7b47a
#
_cell.length_a   1.000
_cell.length_b   1.000
_cell.length_c   1.000
_cell.angle_alpha   90.00
_cell.angle_beta   90.00
_cell.angle_gamma   90.00
#
_symmetry.space_group_name_H-M   'P 1'
#
loop_
_entity.id
_entity.type
_entity.pdbx_description
1 polymer ?
#
loop_
_entity_poly.entity_id
_entity_poly.type
_entity_poly.pdbx_seq_one_letter_code
_entity_poly.pdbx_strand_id
1 'polypeptide(L)'
;MKKNIITILFLSIIGAQGINSNINSFNTNVVLRPSESNIEVITFVEIFNRNLQFLKKDTNFESSFELNISLISKDGDRIDEKSFSETIKVDNFTQTVSRANPKLIITSFNIPLQEFNVVFSLKDMDTKLTGKKEKEFFKKNLPSGQYSKIFEPIFVKNMKGSWRFGIDKYPIN
;
A
#
# COMPACT_ATOMS: atom_id res chain seq x y z
N MET A 1 -14.93 -71.26 -10.12
CA MET A 1 -15.20 -70.08 -9.26
C MET A 1 -14.29 -68.95 -9.66
N LYS A 2 -14.82 -67.91 -10.34
CA LYS A 2 -14.03 -66.74 -10.72
C LYS A 2 -14.21 -65.68 -9.65
N LYS A 3 -13.08 -65.29 -8.98
CA LYS A 3 -13.05 -64.21 -7.99
C LYS A 3 -12.96 -62.90 -8.74
N ASN A 4 -14.01 -62.09 -8.67
CA ASN A 4 -13.99 -60.70 -9.14
C ASN A 4 -13.28 -59.85 -8.09
N ILE A 5 -12.13 -59.30 -8.43
CA ILE A 5 -11.40 -58.29 -7.64
C ILE A 5 -11.96 -56.93 -8.07
N ILE A 6 -12.76 -56.30 -7.21
CA ILE A 6 -13.23 -54.93 -7.40
C ILE A 6 -12.11 -53.99 -6.89
N THR A 7 -11.37 -53.40 -7.81
CA THR A 7 -10.41 -52.34 -7.52
C THR A 7 -11.13 -51.04 -7.31
N ILE A 8 -11.31 -50.60 -6.07
CA ILE A 8 -11.86 -49.28 -5.75
C ILE A 8 -10.75 -48.24 -5.93
N LEU A 9 -10.91 -47.48 -7.04
CA LEU A 9 -10.03 -46.33 -7.31
C LEU A 9 -10.48 -45.14 -6.43
N PHE A 10 -9.77 -44.89 -5.32
CA PHE A 10 -9.97 -43.67 -4.55
C PHE A 10 -9.41 -42.49 -5.34
N LEU A 11 -10.28 -41.76 -6.02
CA LEU A 11 -9.98 -40.46 -6.59
C LEU A 11 -9.99 -39.46 -5.45
N SER A 12 -8.82 -39.20 -4.87
CA SER A 12 -8.63 -38.08 -3.93
C SER A 12 -8.75 -36.78 -4.72
N ILE A 13 -9.93 -36.18 -4.68
CA ILE A 13 -10.15 -34.80 -5.10
C ILE A 13 -9.40 -33.95 -4.10
N ILE A 14 -8.14 -33.60 -4.41
CA ILE A 14 -7.43 -32.52 -3.73
C ILE A 14 -8.15 -31.25 -4.18
N GLY A 15 -9.12 -30.82 -3.37
CA GLY A 15 -9.71 -29.50 -3.49
C GLY A 15 -8.59 -28.49 -3.38
N ALA A 16 -8.19 -27.91 -4.49
CA ALA A 16 -7.39 -26.69 -4.50
C ALA A 16 -8.19 -25.64 -3.75
N GLN A 17 -7.99 -25.57 -2.44
CA GLN A 17 -8.41 -24.41 -1.67
C GLN A 17 -7.64 -23.24 -2.28
N GLY A 18 -8.37 -22.39 -3.00
CA GLY A 18 -7.82 -21.15 -3.51
C GLY A 18 -7.21 -20.40 -2.33
N ILE A 19 -5.89 -20.43 -2.27
CA ILE A 19 -5.14 -19.58 -1.34
C ILE A 19 -5.50 -18.17 -1.79
N ASN A 20 -6.39 -17.52 -1.03
CA ASN A 20 -6.63 -16.08 -1.16
C ASN A 20 -5.34 -15.36 -0.73
N SER A 21 -4.41 -15.32 -1.64
CA SER A 21 -3.07 -14.76 -1.48
C SER A 21 -3.10 -13.26 -1.80
N ASN A 22 -3.86 -12.51 -1.02
CA ASN A 22 -3.82 -11.06 -1.09
C ASN A 22 -2.74 -10.54 -0.15
N ILE A 23 -1.88 -9.66 -0.63
CA ILE A 23 -0.97 -8.87 0.22
C ILE A 23 -1.84 -7.85 0.98
N ASN A 24 -2.52 -8.29 2.04
CA ASN A 24 -3.44 -7.43 2.80
C ASN A 24 -2.74 -6.54 3.85
N SER A 25 -1.42 -6.50 3.88
CA SER A 25 -0.70 -6.03 5.07
C SER A 25 0.28 -4.88 4.82
N PHE A 26 -0.07 -3.92 3.99
CA PHE A 26 0.58 -2.61 4.00
C PHE A 26 -0.34 -1.59 4.67
N ASN A 27 0.21 -0.58 5.35
CA ASN A 27 -0.59 0.48 5.94
C ASN A 27 -0.67 1.67 4.99
N THR A 28 -1.81 2.35 5.02
CA THR A 28 -2.02 3.57 4.22
C THR A 28 -2.62 4.66 5.09
N ASN A 29 -2.16 5.88 4.90
CA ASN A 29 -2.82 7.06 5.42
C ASN A 29 -2.91 8.13 4.33
N VAL A 30 -3.94 8.96 4.40
CA VAL A 30 -4.18 10.06 3.47
C VAL A 30 -4.52 11.31 4.27
N VAL A 31 -3.80 12.37 3.98
CA VAL A 31 -4.02 13.70 4.57
C VAL A 31 -4.41 14.65 3.45
N LEU A 32 -5.47 15.41 3.69
CA LEU A 32 -5.96 16.42 2.76
C LEU A 32 -5.56 17.80 3.25
N ARG A 33 -4.99 18.59 2.35
CA ARG A 33 -4.58 19.97 2.62
C ARG A 33 -5.24 20.89 1.61
N PRO A 34 -6.05 21.86 2.05
CA PRO A 34 -6.65 22.82 1.12
C PRO A 34 -5.59 23.76 0.53
N SER A 35 -5.80 24.11 -0.72
CA SER A 35 -5.18 25.21 -1.42
C SER A 35 -6.32 26.08 -1.98
N GLU A 36 -6.05 27.24 -2.54
CA GLU A 36 -7.07 28.21 -2.95
C GLU A 36 -8.25 27.61 -3.74
N SER A 37 -7.97 26.89 -4.81
CA SER A 37 -9.00 26.24 -5.66
C SER A 37 -8.80 24.73 -5.77
N ASN A 38 -7.75 24.21 -5.16
CA ASN A 38 -7.32 22.82 -5.24
C ASN A 38 -7.27 22.17 -3.86
N ILE A 39 -7.02 20.87 -3.86
CA ILE A 39 -6.70 20.11 -2.67
C ILE A 39 -5.40 19.35 -2.90
N GLU A 40 -4.46 19.48 -1.98
CA GLU A 40 -3.29 18.62 -1.93
C GLU A 40 -3.64 17.34 -1.17
N VAL A 41 -3.51 16.22 -1.84
CA VAL A 41 -3.74 14.87 -1.29
C VAL A 41 -2.39 14.26 -0.99
N ILE A 42 -2.01 14.19 0.29
CA ILE A 42 -0.74 13.61 0.72
C ILE A 42 -0.98 12.17 1.15
N THR A 43 -0.28 11.23 0.55
CA THR A 43 -0.43 9.80 0.82
C THR A 43 0.81 9.23 1.50
N PHE A 44 0.58 8.34 2.45
CA PHE A 44 1.60 7.59 3.19
C PHE A 44 1.35 6.11 3.01
N VAL A 45 2.37 5.37 2.64
CA VAL A 45 2.28 3.92 2.51
C VAL A 45 3.45 3.29 3.24
N GLU A 46 3.15 2.43 4.22
CA GLU A 46 4.14 1.65 4.97
C GLU A 46 4.08 0.20 4.52
N ILE A 47 5.20 -0.29 4.00
CA ILE A 47 5.35 -1.66 3.52
C ILE A 47 6.35 -2.38 4.43
N PHE A 48 5.88 -3.41 5.14
CA PHE A 48 6.72 -4.20 6.04
C PHE A 48 7.39 -5.34 5.27
N ASN A 49 8.66 -5.63 5.56
CA ASN A 49 9.42 -6.70 4.90
C ASN A 49 8.68 -8.04 4.92
N ARG A 50 8.10 -8.41 6.06
CA ARG A 50 7.35 -9.67 6.22
C ARG A 50 6.19 -9.87 5.23
N ASN A 51 5.77 -8.82 4.55
CA ASN A 51 4.63 -8.82 3.62
C ASN A 51 5.05 -9.04 2.17
N LEU A 52 6.36 -9.10 1.96
CA LEU A 52 6.99 -9.31 0.67
C LEU A 52 7.74 -10.63 0.66
N GLN A 53 7.86 -11.24 -0.51
CA GLN A 53 8.67 -12.43 -0.70
C GLN A 53 10.13 -12.03 -0.94
N PHE A 54 11.01 -12.43 -0.04
CA PHE A 54 12.44 -12.25 -0.21
C PHE A 54 13.07 -13.50 -0.81
N LEU A 55 13.85 -13.33 -1.87
CA LEU A 55 14.66 -14.35 -2.49
C LEU A 55 16.11 -14.21 -2.04
N LYS A 56 16.76 -15.32 -1.70
CA LYS A 56 18.17 -15.32 -1.38
C LYS A 56 18.97 -15.11 -2.66
N LYS A 57 19.84 -14.09 -2.66
CA LYS A 57 20.79 -13.80 -3.73
C LYS A 57 22.18 -13.68 -3.13
N ASP A 58 23.01 -14.66 -3.39
CA ASP A 58 24.36 -14.79 -2.83
C ASP A 58 24.37 -14.70 -1.29
N THR A 59 24.86 -13.59 -0.75
CA THR A 59 24.94 -13.34 0.70
C THR A 59 23.72 -12.62 1.27
N ASN A 60 22.89 -12.00 0.43
CA ASN A 60 21.79 -11.12 0.82
C ASN A 60 20.42 -11.72 0.46
N PHE A 61 19.37 -11.07 0.94
CA PHE A 61 18.00 -11.35 0.54
C PHE A 61 17.41 -10.10 -0.14
N GLU A 62 16.74 -10.29 -1.27
CA GLU A 62 16.14 -9.22 -2.04
C GLU A 62 14.65 -9.49 -2.29
N SER A 63 13.87 -8.43 -2.28
CA SER A 63 12.47 -8.45 -2.71
C SER A 63 12.17 -7.21 -3.52
N SER A 64 11.42 -7.35 -4.59
CA SER A 64 11.00 -6.24 -5.45
C SER A 64 9.50 -6.07 -5.42
N PHE A 65 9.03 -4.83 -5.40
CA PHE A 65 7.61 -4.52 -5.43
C PHE A 65 7.31 -3.34 -6.35
N GLU A 66 6.05 -3.27 -6.76
CA GLU A 66 5.45 -2.14 -7.45
C GLU A 66 4.27 -1.63 -6.64
N LEU A 67 4.24 -0.32 -6.37
CA LEU A 67 3.16 0.38 -5.70
C LEU A 67 2.54 1.39 -6.67
N ASN A 68 1.26 1.24 -6.96
CA ASN A 68 0.47 2.20 -7.71
C ASN A 68 -0.49 2.93 -6.78
N ILE A 69 -0.54 4.26 -6.88
CA ILE A 69 -1.46 5.11 -6.14
C ILE A 69 -2.24 5.92 -7.15
N SER A 70 -3.54 5.67 -7.27
CA SER A 70 -4.42 6.32 -8.22
C SER A 70 -5.49 7.13 -7.51
N LEU A 71 -5.78 8.31 -8.01
CA LEU A 71 -6.94 9.11 -7.64
C LEU A 71 -8.01 8.92 -8.70
N ILE A 72 -9.18 8.45 -8.27
CA ILE A 72 -10.32 8.12 -9.13
C ILE A 72 -11.49 9.04 -8.77
N SER A 73 -12.09 9.69 -9.76
CA SER A 73 -13.30 10.49 -9.56
C SER A 73 -14.48 9.64 -9.13
N LYS A 74 -15.54 10.27 -8.67
CA LYS A 74 -16.80 9.58 -8.36
C LYS A 74 -17.41 8.86 -9.58
N ASP A 75 -17.17 9.37 -10.77
CA ASP A 75 -17.67 8.82 -12.03
C ASP A 75 -16.79 7.65 -12.55
N GLY A 76 -15.70 7.35 -11.84
CA GLY A 76 -14.78 6.26 -12.19
C GLY A 76 -13.60 6.67 -13.06
N ASP A 77 -13.51 7.96 -13.43
CA ASP A 77 -12.39 8.45 -14.22
C ASP A 77 -11.13 8.62 -13.39
N ARG A 78 -9.99 8.31 -13.98
CA ARG A 78 -8.69 8.55 -13.34
C ARG A 78 -8.35 10.03 -13.37
N ILE A 79 -8.18 10.64 -12.19
CA ILE A 79 -7.76 12.03 -12.03
C ILE A 79 -6.26 12.16 -12.15
N ASP A 80 -5.51 11.31 -11.41
CA ASP A 80 -4.04 11.30 -11.37
C ASP A 80 -3.53 9.94 -10.89
N GLU A 81 -2.26 9.62 -11.17
CA GLU A 81 -1.63 8.35 -10.76
C GLU A 81 -0.13 8.52 -10.56
N LYS A 82 0.41 7.81 -9.58
CA LYS A 82 1.86 7.67 -9.37
C LYS A 82 2.23 6.21 -9.11
N SER A 83 3.30 5.78 -9.76
CA SER A 83 3.84 4.43 -9.65
C SER A 83 5.25 4.46 -9.08
N PHE A 84 5.55 3.51 -8.21
CA PHE A 84 6.84 3.33 -7.56
C PHE A 84 7.27 1.88 -7.72
N SER A 85 8.46 1.64 -8.25
CA SER A 85 9.06 0.31 -8.32
C SER A 85 10.37 0.34 -7.56
N GLU A 86 10.50 -0.54 -6.55
CA GLU A 86 11.68 -0.57 -5.70
C GLU A 86 12.10 -2.00 -5.38
N THR A 87 13.38 -2.15 -5.04
CA THR A 87 13.96 -3.40 -4.52
C THR A 87 14.51 -3.16 -3.12
N ILE A 88 14.07 -3.96 -2.17
CA ILE A 88 14.57 -3.96 -0.79
C ILE A 88 15.64 -5.05 -0.68
N LYS A 89 16.81 -4.68 -0.12
CA LYS A 89 17.90 -5.60 0.19
C LYS A 89 18.09 -5.68 1.69
N VAL A 90 18.27 -6.88 2.22
CA VAL A 90 18.55 -7.14 3.63
C VAL A 90 19.63 -8.21 3.77
N ASP A 91 20.42 -8.12 4.84
CA ASP A 91 21.62 -8.93 5.01
C ASP A 91 21.31 -10.33 5.58
N ASN A 92 20.20 -10.50 6.28
CA ASN A 92 19.89 -11.77 6.95
C ASN A 92 18.39 -12.07 6.95
N PHE A 93 18.07 -13.36 7.15
CA PHE A 93 16.70 -13.85 7.15
C PHE A 93 15.79 -13.18 8.19
N THR A 94 16.31 -12.88 9.38
CA THR A 94 15.49 -12.22 10.42
C THR A 94 14.92 -10.88 9.98
N GLN A 95 15.66 -10.17 9.15
CA GLN A 95 15.19 -8.88 8.59
C GLN A 95 14.07 -9.07 7.56
N THR A 96 14.02 -10.19 6.84
CA THR A 96 12.96 -10.45 5.85
C THR A 96 11.58 -10.59 6.49
N VAL A 97 11.51 -11.11 7.71
CA VAL A 97 10.26 -11.31 8.47
C VAL A 97 9.98 -10.19 9.47
N SER A 98 10.77 -9.12 9.44
CA SER A 98 10.68 -8.02 10.39
C SER A 98 9.41 -7.19 10.20
N ARG A 99 8.87 -6.73 11.33
CA ARG A 99 7.85 -5.67 11.40
C ARG A 99 8.44 -4.31 11.78
N ALA A 100 9.73 -4.27 12.08
CA ALA A 100 10.42 -3.03 12.38
C ALA A 100 10.86 -2.36 11.07
N ASN A 101 10.95 -1.03 11.08
CA ASN A 101 11.47 -0.23 9.98
C ASN A 101 10.79 -0.53 8.63
N PRO A 102 9.46 -0.28 8.50
CA PRO A 102 8.79 -0.44 7.22
C PRO A 102 9.40 0.49 6.18
N LYS A 103 9.35 0.08 4.92
CA LYS A 103 9.59 0.99 3.81
C LYS A 103 8.45 2.01 3.78
N LEU A 104 8.78 3.27 3.90
CA LEU A 104 7.83 4.38 3.85
C LEU A 104 7.91 5.06 2.48
N ILE A 105 6.76 5.13 1.78
CA ILE A 105 6.59 5.90 0.55
C ILE A 105 5.61 7.01 0.82
N ILE A 106 6.03 8.24 0.49
CA ILE A 106 5.22 9.43 0.66
C ILE A 106 5.16 10.16 -0.68
N THR A 107 3.94 10.52 -1.08
CA THR A 107 3.75 11.35 -2.27
C THR A 107 2.53 12.23 -2.11
N SER A 108 2.45 13.29 -2.91
CA SER A 108 1.29 14.18 -2.93
C SER A 108 0.77 14.38 -4.34
N PHE A 109 -0.51 14.67 -4.43
CA PHE A 109 -1.22 15.03 -5.65
C PHE A 109 -1.87 16.39 -5.44
N ASN A 110 -1.95 17.20 -6.46
CA ASN A 110 -2.67 18.48 -6.41
C ASN A 110 -3.81 18.43 -7.42
N ILE A 111 -5.05 18.30 -6.92
CA ILE A 111 -6.24 18.10 -7.73
C ILE A 111 -7.28 19.19 -7.47
N PRO A 112 -8.18 19.47 -8.42
CA PRO A 112 -9.35 20.31 -8.17
C PRO A 112 -10.18 19.79 -7.01
N LEU A 113 -10.86 20.68 -6.29
CA LEU A 113 -11.71 20.31 -5.16
C LEU A 113 -12.95 19.54 -5.66
N GLN A 114 -12.93 18.23 -5.55
CA GLN A 114 -13.99 17.31 -5.97
C GLN A 114 -14.02 16.05 -5.09
N GLU A 115 -15.08 15.27 -5.22
CA GLU A 115 -15.15 13.93 -4.59
C GLU A 115 -14.24 12.95 -5.34
N PHE A 116 -13.54 12.11 -4.62
CA PHE A 116 -12.60 11.15 -5.21
C PHE A 116 -12.32 9.97 -4.27
N ASN A 117 -11.79 8.90 -4.84
CA ASN A 117 -11.25 7.75 -4.14
C ASN A 117 -9.74 7.70 -4.32
N VAL A 118 -9.01 7.36 -3.27
CA VAL A 118 -7.59 7.00 -3.36
C VAL A 118 -7.48 5.49 -3.37
N VAL A 119 -6.93 4.94 -4.43
CA VAL A 119 -6.72 3.51 -4.61
C VAL A 119 -5.23 3.20 -4.54
N PHE A 120 -4.87 2.32 -3.61
CA PHE A 120 -3.51 1.82 -3.45
C PHE A 120 -3.46 0.37 -3.94
N SER A 121 -2.52 0.06 -4.81
CA SER A 121 -2.28 -1.28 -5.32
C SER A 121 -0.80 -1.63 -5.12
N LEU A 122 -0.52 -2.56 -4.22
CA LEU A 122 0.83 -3.08 -3.97
C LEU A 122 0.96 -4.46 -4.60
N LYS A 123 1.96 -4.63 -5.48
CA LYS A 123 2.27 -5.89 -6.13
C LYS A 123 3.68 -6.35 -5.77
N ASP A 124 3.80 -7.53 -5.22
CA ASP A 124 5.06 -8.22 -5.05
C ASP A 124 5.52 -8.77 -6.42
N MET A 125 6.71 -8.40 -6.85
CA MET A 125 7.19 -8.74 -8.19
C MET A 125 7.72 -10.16 -8.28
N ASP A 126 8.02 -10.80 -7.17
CA ASP A 126 8.51 -12.19 -7.13
C ASP A 126 7.35 -13.18 -7.11
N THR A 127 6.36 -12.97 -6.26
CA THR A 127 5.16 -13.84 -6.16
C THR A 127 4.04 -13.45 -7.12
N LYS A 128 4.05 -12.24 -7.68
CA LYS A 128 2.97 -11.62 -8.46
C LYS A 128 1.68 -11.38 -7.66
N LEU A 129 1.72 -11.57 -6.35
CA LEU A 129 0.59 -11.28 -5.47
C LEU A 129 0.33 -9.77 -5.41
N THR A 130 -0.94 -9.40 -5.39
CA THR A 130 -1.37 -8.01 -5.32
C THR A 130 -2.29 -7.79 -4.13
N GLY A 131 -2.04 -6.74 -3.37
CA GLY A 131 -2.94 -6.22 -2.35
C GLY A 131 -3.55 -4.89 -2.80
N LYS A 132 -4.81 -4.66 -2.50
CA LYS A 132 -5.51 -3.41 -2.81
C LYS A 132 -6.09 -2.80 -1.54
N LYS A 133 -5.98 -1.47 -1.41
CA LYS A 133 -6.68 -0.67 -0.41
C LYS A 133 -7.31 0.53 -1.07
N GLU A 134 -8.42 0.98 -0.52
CA GLU A 134 -9.16 2.11 -1.04
C GLU A 134 -9.65 3.00 0.11
N LYS A 135 -9.66 4.30 -0.13
CA LYS A 135 -10.19 5.29 0.81
C LYS A 135 -11.00 6.33 0.03
N GLU A 136 -12.27 6.49 0.41
CA GLU A 136 -13.22 7.38 -0.24
C GLU A 136 -13.24 8.75 0.46
N PHE A 137 -13.33 9.80 -0.33
CA PHE A 137 -13.46 11.18 0.14
C PHE A 137 -14.69 11.85 -0.46
N PHE A 138 -15.71 11.99 0.39
CA PHE A 138 -16.96 12.66 0.03
C PHE A 138 -16.90 14.15 0.32
N LYS A 139 -17.80 14.92 -0.28
CA LYS A 139 -17.90 16.38 -0.11
C LYS A 139 -17.90 16.84 1.36
N LYS A 140 -18.55 16.08 2.26
CA LYS A 140 -18.57 16.37 3.70
C LYS A 140 -17.19 16.23 4.39
N ASN A 141 -16.28 15.49 3.78
CA ASN A 141 -14.92 15.22 4.29
C ASN A 141 -13.89 16.15 3.67
N LEU A 142 -14.28 16.89 2.62
CA LEU A 142 -13.40 17.82 1.93
C LEU A 142 -13.30 19.13 2.71
N PRO A 143 -12.13 19.76 2.75
CA PRO A 143 -11.98 21.04 3.39
C PRO A 143 -12.79 22.10 2.63
N SER A 144 -13.74 22.74 3.31
CA SER A 144 -14.47 23.88 2.74
C SER A 144 -13.60 25.14 2.87
N GLY A 145 -13.40 25.86 1.77
CA GLY A 145 -12.41 26.91 1.59
C GLY A 145 -12.43 28.16 2.49
N GLN A 146 -13.12 28.13 3.62
CA GLN A 146 -13.17 29.29 4.54
C GLN A 146 -12.76 28.98 5.99
N TYR A 147 -12.39 27.76 6.31
CA TYR A 147 -12.03 27.41 7.68
C TYR A 147 -10.66 26.76 7.73
N SER A 148 -9.77 27.33 8.55
CA SER A 148 -8.56 26.68 9.04
C SER A 148 -8.98 25.44 9.82
N LYS A 149 -9.29 24.33 9.12
CA LYS A 149 -9.46 23.04 9.80
C LYS A 149 -8.09 22.61 10.27
N ILE A 150 -7.95 22.38 11.56
CA ILE A 150 -6.83 21.64 12.10
C ILE A 150 -6.94 20.24 11.49
N PHE A 151 -6.05 19.92 10.58
CA PHE A 151 -5.98 18.58 9.99
C PHE A 151 -5.56 17.58 11.05
N GLU A 152 -5.98 16.33 10.90
CA GLU A 152 -5.55 15.25 11.79
C GLU A 152 -4.03 15.30 11.95
N PRO A 153 -3.52 15.44 13.19
CA PRO A 153 -2.08 15.51 13.41
C PRO A 153 -1.45 14.18 13.00
N ILE A 154 -0.38 14.24 12.22
CA ILE A 154 0.41 13.07 11.88
C ILE A 154 1.39 12.84 13.02
N PHE A 155 1.11 11.84 13.87
CA PHE A 155 2.04 11.44 14.92
C PHE A 155 3.15 10.57 14.34
N VAL A 156 4.38 11.07 14.36
CA VAL A 156 5.55 10.30 13.91
C VAL A 156 6.29 9.77 15.14
N LYS A 157 6.32 8.48 15.32
CA LYS A 157 6.85 7.81 16.53
C LYS A 157 8.36 7.71 16.51
N ASN A 158 9.20 8.18 15.97
CA ASN A 158 10.68 8.10 15.96
C ASN A 158 11.28 8.55 14.63
N MET A 159 11.69 9.79 14.58
CA MET A 159 12.49 10.27 13.47
C MET A 159 13.97 10.25 13.88
N LYS A 160 14.66 9.15 13.64
CA LYS A 160 16.12 9.14 13.59
C LYS A 160 16.52 9.39 12.14
N GLY A 161 17.02 10.61 11.87
CA GLY A 161 17.50 11.01 10.55
C GLY A 161 16.97 12.38 10.12
N SER A 162 17.43 12.87 8.99
CA SER A 162 17.13 14.18 8.40
C SER A 162 15.68 14.37 7.89
N TRP A 163 14.77 13.52 8.25
CA TRP A 163 13.36 13.62 7.90
C TRP A 163 12.63 14.49 8.91
N ARG A 164 12.57 15.77 8.63
CA ARG A 164 11.65 16.70 9.31
C ARG A 164 10.36 16.73 8.54
N PHE A 165 9.48 15.80 8.86
CA PHE A 165 8.20 15.70 8.22
C PHE A 165 7.34 16.91 8.59
N GLY A 166 6.99 17.71 7.61
CA GLY A 166 5.98 18.74 7.71
C GLY A 166 6.43 20.08 8.29
N ILE A 167 7.39 20.12 9.19
CA ILE A 167 7.73 21.37 9.88
C ILE A 167 8.46 22.35 8.96
N ASP A 168 9.41 21.89 8.15
CA ASP A 168 10.20 22.78 7.29
C ASP A 168 9.58 22.96 5.89
N LYS A 169 8.86 21.96 5.39
CA LYS A 169 8.23 21.98 4.06
C LYS A 169 6.76 22.41 4.09
N TYR A 170 6.13 22.22 5.25
CA TYR A 170 4.74 22.57 5.49
C TYR A 170 4.63 23.27 6.84
N PRO A 171 5.07 24.54 6.96
CA PRO A 171 4.93 25.27 8.21
C PRO A 171 3.43 25.30 8.58
N ILE A 172 3.15 24.97 9.81
CA ILE A 172 1.84 25.20 10.41
C ILE A 172 1.79 26.72 10.62
N ASN A 173 1.11 27.44 9.75
CA ASN A 173 0.76 28.84 9.96
C ASN A 173 -0.49 28.90 10.85
#